data_93b3a6da89bfefb6e1381b9df91041a6
#
_entry.id   93b3a6da89bfefb6e1381b9df91041a6
#
_cell.length_a   1.000
_cell.length_b   1.000
_cell.length_c   1.000
_cell.angle_alpha   90.00
_cell.angle_beta   90.00
_cell.angle_gamma   90.00
#
_symmetry.space_group_name_H-M   'P 1'
#
loop_
_entity.id
_entity.type
_entity.pdbx_description
1 polymer ?
#
loop_
_entity_poly.entity_id
_entity_poly.type
_entity_poly.pdbx_seq_one_letter_code
_entity_poly.pdbx_strand_id
1 'polypeptide(L)'
;YSPQIWCSDNTDAINRTRIQYGTSFFYPVSAMGAHVSAVPNHQTGRVTSFHTRGVTAMAGTFGYELNPALLSDEEKQQIREQIKTYKKYETLINEGTYWRLSDPFTDEIAAWMSVSEQQDHALVSVVRLMAEANQATVYVRLRGLKPDAVYLEEQSGRQYSGAALMHAGIPLPPFTREYEAYQFASTELKEPGTLYEKVPKWRD
;
A
#
# COMPACT_ATOMS: atom_id res chain seq x y z
N TYR A 1 -27.90 10.11 6.20
CA TYR A 1 -26.52 10.28 5.71
C TYR A 1 -25.85 8.90 5.68
N SER A 2 -25.12 8.59 4.59
CA SER A 2 -24.35 7.35 4.47
C SER A 2 -22.91 7.63 4.89
N PRO A 3 -22.37 6.93 5.89
CA PRO A 3 -20.97 7.10 6.30
C PRO A 3 -19.99 6.45 5.32
N GLN A 4 -20.47 5.62 4.40
CA GLN A 4 -19.67 4.85 3.45
C GLN A 4 -20.34 4.84 2.08
N ILE A 5 -19.55 4.82 1.03
CA ILE A 5 -19.98 4.66 -0.35
C ILE A 5 -19.46 3.34 -0.91
N TRP A 6 -20.29 2.69 -1.73
CA TRP A 6 -19.90 1.55 -2.54
C TRP A 6 -19.38 2.08 -3.88
N CYS A 7 -18.06 2.14 -4.05
CA CYS A 7 -17.44 2.80 -5.20
C CYS A 7 -17.80 2.15 -6.54
N SER A 8 -17.97 0.82 -6.58
CA SER A 8 -18.31 0.06 -7.77
C SER A 8 -18.54 -1.41 -7.42
N ASP A 9 -19.43 -2.08 -8.15
CA ASP A 9 -19.59 -3.55 -8.12
C ASP A 9 -18.43 -4.30 -8.78
N ASN A 10 -17.50 -3.58 -9.41
CA ASN A 10 -16.27 -4.17 -9.90
C ASN A 10 -15.29 -4.39 -8.75
N THR A 11 -15.10 -5.66 -8.37
CA THR A 11 -14.25 -6.09 -7.25
C THR A 11 -12.86 -6.57 -7.71
N ASP A 12 -12.54 -6.49 -8.99
CA ASP A 12 -11.21 -6.84 -9.52
C ASP A 12 -10.14 -5.91 -8.93
N ALA A 13 -9.14 -6.48 -8.24
CA ALA A 13 -8.16 -5.69 -7.49
C ALA A 13 -7.38 -4.69 -8.36
N ILE A 14 -7.14 -5.00 -9.64
CA ILE A 14 -6.41 -4.12 -10.55
C ILE A 14 -7.32 -3.00 -11.06
N ASN A 15 -8.57 -3.31 -11.39
CA ASN A 15 -9.54 -2.27 -11.76
C ASN A 15 -9.85 -1.36 -10.56
N ARG A 16 -9.87 -1.92 -9.35
CA ARG A 16 -10.07 -1.16 -8.10
C ARG A 16 -9.00 -0.09 -7.88
N THR A 17 -7.76 -0.29 -8.32
CA THR A 17 -6.73 0.78 -8.22
C THR A 17 -7.18 2.05 -8.94
N ARG A 18 -7.79 1.92 -10.13
CA ARG A 18 -8.31 3.04 -10.93
C ARG A 18 -9.60 3.61 -10.34
N ILE A 19 -10.51 2.75 -9.91
CA ILE A 19 -11.79 3.15 -9.30
C ILE A 19 -11.53 3.94 -8.02
N GLN A 20 -10.67 3.44 -7.13
CA GLN A 20 -10.32 4.11 -5.87
C GLN A 20 -9.55 5.41 -6.10
N TYR A 21 -8.62 5.42 -7.07
CA TYR A 21 -7.94 6.65 -7.49
C TYR A 21 -8.95 7.72 -7.92
N GLY A 22 -9.85 7.40 -8.87
CA GLY A 22 -10.88 8.34 -9.35
C GLY A 22 -11.83 8.79 -8.24
N THR A 23 -12.33 7.85 -7.42
CA THR A 23 -13.24 8.15 -6.32
C THR A 23 -12.60 9.08 -5.28
N SER A 24 -11.30 8.94 -5.02
CA SER A 24 -10.58 9.75 -4.03
C SER A 24 -10.49 11.24 -4.36
N PHE A 25 -10.84 11.67 -5.58
CA PHE A 25 -10.94 13.10 -5.91
C PHE A 25 -12.20 13.75 -5.35
N PHE A 26 -13.22 12.97 -5.03
CA PHE A 26 -14.54 13.47 -4.61
C PHE A 26 -14.92 13.06 -3.20
N TYR A 27 -14.37 11.94 -2.71
CA TYR A 27 -14.70 11.36 -1.42
C TYR A 27 -13.42 11.05 -0.62
N PRO A 28 -13.43 11.25 0.70
CA PRO A 28 -12.33 10.83 1.54
C PRO A 28 -12.21 9.30 1.53
N VAL A 29 -10.98 8.80 1.67
CA VAL A 29 -10.72 7.35 1.66
C VAL A 29 -11.44 6.61 2.79
N SER A 30 -11.67 7.28 3.92
CA SER A 30 -12.46 6.74 5.05
C SER A 30 -13.93 6.46 4.71
N ALA A 31 -14.46 7.05 3.64
CA ALA A 31 -15.81 6.78 3.17
C ALA A 31 -15.88 5.73 2.05
N MET A 32 -14.74 5.30 1.49
CA MET A 32 -14.69 4.37 0.36
C MET A 32 -14.70 2.92 0.85
N GLY A 33 -15.75 2.15 0.51
CA GLY A 33 -15.76 0.71 0.70
C GLY A 33 -14.73 0.02 -0.20
N ALA A 34 -13.83 -0.77 0.39
CA ALA A 34 -12.81 -1.51 -0.31
C ALA A 34 -12.68 -2.93 0.24
N HIS A 35 -12.75 -3.94 -0.64
CA HIS A 35 -12.90 -5.33 -0.23
C HIS A 35 -11.95 -6.26 -0.96
N VAL A 36 -11.47 -7.25 -0.23
CA VAL A 36 -10.80 -8.43 -0.79
C VAL A 36 -11.86 -9.37 -1.32
N SER A 37 -11.92 -9.57 -2.63
CA SER A 37 -12.90 -10.46 -3.27
C SER A 37 -12.29 -11.79 -3.69
N ALA A 38 -13.15 -12.72 -4.09
CA ALA A 38 -12.75 -14.03 -4.60
C ALA A 38 -12.01 -13.93 -5.94
N VAL A 39 -11.22 -14.94 -6.28
CA VAL A 39 -10.60 -15.15 -7.59
C VAL A 39 -10.91 -16.55 -8.10
N PRO A 40 -11.02 -16.77 -9.44
CA PRO A 40 -10.99 -15.74 -10.49
C PRO A 40 -12.08 -14.69 -10.31
N ASN A 41 -11.76 -13.41 -10.60
CA ASN A 41 -12.77 -12.36 -10.51
C ASN A 41 -13.94 -12.63 -11.45
N HIS A 42 -15.16 -12.49 -10.97
CA HIS A 42 -16.37 -12.87 -11.72
C HIS A 42 -16.64 -12.01 -12.96
N GLN A 43 -16.09 -10.80 -13.03
CA GLN A 43 -16.27 -9.91 -14.21
C GLN A 43 -15.11 -10.01 -15.19
N THR A 44 -13.87 -10.10 -14.71
CA THR A 44 -12.67 -10.02 -15.54
C THR A 44 -11.99 -11.37 -15.77
N GLY A 45 -12.32 -12.39 -14.98
CA GLY A 45 -11.61 -13.67 -14.94
C GLY A 45 -10.18 -13.58 -14.37
N ARG A 46 -9.73 -12.39 -13.95
CA ARG A 46 -8.38 -12.19 -13.46
C ARG A 46 -8.13 -12.91 -12.13
N VAL A 47 -6.94 -13.48 -12.03
CA VAL A 47 -6.42 -14.08 -10.78
C VAL A 47 -5.29 -13.21 -10.27
N THR A 48 -5.44 -12.66 -9.07
CA THR A 48 -4.41 -11.90 -8.35
C THR A 48 -4.10 -12.56 -7.02
N SER A 49 -2.90 -12.36 -6.50
CA SER A 49 -2.51 -12.91 -5.21
C SER A 49 -3.41 -12.39 -4.08
N PHE A 50 -3.55 -13.16 -3.02
CA PHE A 50 -4.29 -12.73 -1.83
C PHE A 50 -3.67 -11.46 -1.22
N HIS A 51 -2.33 -11.37 -1.27
CA HIS A 51 -1.59 -10.19 -0.82
C HIS A 51 -1.95 -8.94 -1.63
N THR A 52 -1.93 -9.00 -2.97
CA THR A 52 -2.27 -7.87 -3.84
C THR A 52 -3.69 -7.39 -3.60
N ARG A 53 -4.66 -8.32 -3.47
CA ARG A 53 -6.05 -7.98 -3.15
C ARG A 53 -6.15 -7.23 -1.81
N GLY A 54 -5.40 -7.68 -0.79
CA GLY A 54 -5.34 -7.03 0.52
C GLY A 54 -4.75 -5.64 0.48
N VAL A 55 -3.59 -5.45 -0.16
CA VAL A 55 -2.96 -4.13 -0.31
C VAL A 55 -3.90 -3.16 -1.01
N THR A 56 -4.56 -3.59 -2.09
CA THR A 56 -5.52 -2.75 -2.81
C THR A 56 -6.72 -2.38 -1.94
N ALA A 57 -7.26 -3.33 -1.18
CA ALA A 57 -8.41 -3.09 -0.30
C ALA A 57 -8.07 -2.19 0.90
N MET A 58 -6.81 -2.14 1.35
CA MET A 58 -6.36 -1.25 2.43
C MET A 58 -6.30 0.24 2.03
N ALA A 59 -6.71 0.60 0.81
CA ALA A 59 -6.85 2.00 0.39
C ALA A 59 -8.18 2.66 0.82
N GLY A 60 -8.98 2.02 1.68
CA GLY A 60 -10.25 2.55 2.15
C GLY A 60 -10.76 1.79 3.37
N THR A 61 -12.08 1.77 3.56
CA THR A 61 -12.72 0.96 4.60
C THR A 61 -12.63 -0.52 4.23
N PHE A 62 -11.70 -1.20 4.91
CA PHE A 62 -11.26 -2.54 4.58
C PHE A 62 -12.28 -3.62 4.94
N GLY A 63 -12.51 -4.56 4.04
CA GLY A 63 -13.37 -5.71 4.28
C GLY A 63 -13.09 -6.90 3.35
N TYR A 64 -13.93 -7.91 3.44
CA TYR A 64 -13.88 -9.12 2.63
C TYR A 64 -15.25 -9.39 1.99
N GLU A 65 -15.22 -9.65 0.68
CA GLU A 65 -16.38 -10.06 -0.10
C GLU A 65 -16.09 -11.40 -0.78
N LEU A 66 -16.10 -12.46 0.02
CA LEU A 66 -15.79 -13.82 -0.41
C LEU A 66 -16.40 -14.85 0.56
N ASN A 67 -16.49 -16.10 0.12
CA ASN A 67 -16.97 -17.19 0.96
C ASN A 67 -15.80 -17.79 1.77
N PRO A 68 -15.72 -17.58 3.11
CA PRO A 68 -14.61 -18.10 3.93
C PRO A 68 -14.52 -19.63 3.99
N ALA A 69 -15.62 -20.34 3.68
CA ALA A 69 -15.65 -21.79 3.68
C ALA A 69 -14.86 -22.40 2.49
N LEU A 70 -14.61 -21.61 1.44
CA LEU A 70 -13.89 -22.06 0.25
C LEU A 70 -12.39 -21.74 0.33
N LEU A 71 -11.93 -21.07 1.39
CA LEU A 71 -10.54 -20.66 1.54
C LEU A 71 -9.67 -21.78 2.09
N SER A 72 -8.43 -21.85 1.60
CA SER A 72 -7.40 -22.68 2.19
C SER A 72 -6.98 -22.18 3.58
N ASP A 73 -6.27 -23.00 4.34
CA ASP A 73 -5.79 -22.59 5.66
C ASP A 73 -4.71 -21.50 5.54
N GLU A 74 -3.91 -21.51 4.46
CA GLU A 74 -2.95 -20.45 4.14
C GLU A 74 -3.67 -19.12 3.86
N GLU A 75 -4.76 -19.14 3.09
CA GLU A 75 -5.55 -17.92 2.82
C GLU A 75 -6.21 -17.40 4.10
N LYS A 76 -6.74 -18.28 4.96
CA LYS A 76 -7.26 -17.88 6.27
C LYS A 76 -6.18 -17.29 7.17
N GLN A 77 -4.95 -17.77 7.09
CA GLN A 77 -3.82 -17.16 7.80
C GLN A 77 -3.50 -15.78 7.23
N GLN A 78 -3.48 -15.61 5.91
CA GLN A 78 -3.29 -14.30 5.27
C GLN A 78 -4.38 -13.31 5.68
N ILE A 79 -5.64 -13.73 5.82
CA ILE A 79 -6.71 -12.89 6.38
C ILE A 79 -6.35 -12.35 7.76
N ARG A 80 -5.88 -13.21 8.67
CA ARG A 80 -5.50 -12.79 10.03
C ARG A 80 -4.39 -11.75 9.99
N GLU A 81 -3.38 -11.94 9.15
CA GLU A 81 -2.28 -10.99 9.00
C GLU A 81 -2.74 -9.67 8.37
N GLN A 82 -3.61 -9.72 7.35
CA GLN A 82 -4.18 -8.52 6.74
C GLN A 82 -5.03 -7.73 7.73
N ILE A 83 -5.90 -8.38 8.50
CA ILE A 83 -6.69 -7.74 9.55
C ILE A 83 -5.79 -7.10 10.61
N LYS A 84 -4.73 -7.79 11.04
CA LYS A 84 -3.76 -7.26 12.00
C LYS A 84 -3.05 -6.03 11.43
N THR A 85 -2.62 -6.09 10.17
CA THR A 85 -1.97 -4.97 9.48
C THR A 85 -2.94 -3.79 9.36
N TYR A 86 -4.17 -4.03 8.89
CA TYR A 86 -5.16 -2.97 8.78
C TYR A 86 -5.43 -2.30 10.14
N LYS A 87 -5.69 -3.08 11.19
CA LYS A 87 -5.92 -2.54 12.54
C LYS A 87 -4.74 -1.73 13.07
N LYS A 88 -3.51 -2.10 12.71
CA LYS A 88 -2.30 -1.33 13.08
C LYS A 88 -2.30 0.05 12.42
N TYR A 89 -2.74 0.16 11.18
CA TYR A 89 -2.68 1.38 10.38
C TYR A 89 -4.05 2.03 10.11
N GLU A 90 -5.13 1.53 10.71
CA GLU A 90 -6.51 1.98 10.47
C GLU A 90 -6.68 3.49 10.66
N THR A 91 -6.19 4.03 11.77
CA THR A 91 -6.21 5.47 12.04
C THR A 91 -5.44 6.24 10.98
N LEU A 92 -4.24 5.76 10.61
CA LEU A 92 -3.43 6.41 9.59
C LEU A 92 -4.09 6.38 8.21
N ILE A 93 -4.76 5.29 7.85
CA ILE A 93 -5.49 5.16 6.57
C ILE A 93 -6.71 6.07 6.55
N ASN A 94 -7.48 6.12 7.63
CA ASN A 94 -8.78 6.81 7.66
C ASN A 94 -8.68 8.30 7.97
N GLU A 95 -7.69 8.71 8.77
CA GLU A 95 -7.57 10.08 9.29
C GLU A 95 -6.31 10.80 8.77
N GLY A 96 -5.33 10.06 8.24
CA GLY A 96 -4.13 10.64 7.67
C GLY A 96 -4.37 11.39 6.37
N THR A 97 -3.41 12.23 5.98
CA THR A 97 -3.42 12.90 4.67
C THR A 97 -3.14 11.88 3.56
N TYR A 98 -4.10 11.69 2.67
CA TYR A 98 -3.98 10.78 1.53
C TYR A 98 -3.29 11.45 0.35
N TRP A 99 -2.27 10.81 -0.19
CA TRP A 99 -1.53 11.25 -1.36
C TRP A 99 -1.60 10.21 -2.48
N ARG A 100 -1.93 10.67 -3.69
CA ARG A 100 -1.77 9.91 -4.93
C ARG A 100 -0.35 10.10 -5.41
N LEU A 101 0.39 9.02 -5.57
CA LEU A 101 1.80 9.05 -5.95
C LEU A 101 2.04 8.72 -7.42
N SER A 102 1.05 8.10 -8.06
CA SER A 102 1.05 7.80 -9.50
C SER A 102 -0.36 7.90 -10.08
N ASP A 103 -0.47 7.95 -11.40
CA ASP A 103 -1.73 7.86 -12.13
C ASP A 103 -1.91 6.45 -12.71
N PRO A 104 -2.81 5.60 -12.16
CA PRO A 104 -2.99 4.24 -12.61
C PRO A 104 -3.61 4.11 -14.02
N PHE A 105 -3.97 5.22 -14.68
CA PHE A 105 -4.43 5.22 -16.07
C PHE A 105 -3.29 5.35 -17.07
N THR A 106 -2.17 5.94 -16.67
CA THR A 106 -1.02 6.22 -17.55
C THR A 106 0.27 5.57 -17.10
N ASP A 107 0.41 5.29 -15.79
CA ASP A 107 1.63 4.75 -15.22
C ASP A 107 1.60 3.22 -15.12
N GLU A 108 2.75 2.59 -15.09
CA GLU A 108 2.92 1.15 -14.93
C GLU A 108 2.64 0.64 -13.51
N ILE A 109 2.50 1.57 -12.57
CA ILE A 109 2.19 1.29 -11.18
C ILE A 109 1.00 2.12 -10.71
N ALA A 110 0.22 1.59 -9.77
CA ALA A 110 -0.68 2.36 -8.93
C ALA A 110 -0.03 2.54 -7.57
N ALA A 111 0.22 3.78 -7.15
CA ALA A 111 0.86 4.08 -5.88
C ALA A 111 0.11 5.19 -5.13
N TRP A 112 -0.06 4.97 -3.85
CA TRP A 112 -0.68 5.93 -2.92
C TRP A 112 -0.07 5.83 -1.53
N MET A 113 -0.29 6.84 -0.71
CA MET A 113 0.16 6.80 0.68
C MET A 113 -0.77 7.59 1.59
N SER A 114 -0.76 7.22 2.86
CA SER A 114 -1.33 8.00 3.96
C SER A 114 -0.21 8.47 4.88
N VAL A 115 -0.29 9.73 5.31
CA VAL A 115 0.70 10.36 6.20
C VAL A 115 -0.04 10.91 7.42
N SER A 116 0.49 10.67 8.63
CA SER A 116 -0.06 11.22 9.86
C SER A 116 -0.04 12.76 9.85
N GLU A 117 -0.92 13.38 10.62
CA GLU A 117 -0.96 14.84 10.77
C GLU A 117 0.38 15.42 11.22
N GLN A 118 1.08 14.72 12.12
CA GLN A 118 2.38 15.08 12.63
C GLN A 118 3.54 14.76 11.68
N GLN A 119 3.23 14.13 10.54
CA GLN A 119 4.20 13.68 9.52
C GLN A 119 5.26 12.69 10.06
N ASP A 120 4.98 12.02 11.16
CA ASP A 120 5.90 11.08 11.81
C ASP A 120 5.67 9.62 11.40
N HIS A 121 4.53 9.31 10.79
CA HIS A 121 4.18 7.99 10.26
C HIS A 121 3.67 8.09 8.82
N ALA A 122 4.06 7.14 8.00
CA ALA A 122 3.56 6.99 6.64
C ALA A 122 3.34 5.52 6.28
N LEU A 123 2.28 5.24 5.53
CA LEU A 123 2.01 3.96 4.92
C LEU A 123 1.92 4.15 3.41
N VAL A 124 2.82 3.51 2.68
CA VAL A 124 2.91 3.57 1.22
C VAL A 124 2.45 2.23 0.66
N SER A 125 1.55 2.27 -0.30
CA SER A 125 1.05 1.09 -1.01
C SER A 125 1.31 1.23 -2.51
N VAL A 126 1.78 0.16 -3.13
CA VAL A 126 2.11 0.11 -4.56
C VAL A 126 1.60 -1.18 -5.15
N VAL A 127 0.95 -1.09 -6.30
CA VAL A 127 0.52 -2.24 -7.10
C VAL A 127 1.11 -2.09 -8.49
N ARG A 128 1.81 -3.12 -8.97
CA ARG A 128 2.30 -3.15 -10.34
C ARG A 128 1.17 -3.50 -11.30
N LEU A 129 0.96 -2.66 -12.31
CA LEU A 129 -0.10 -2.82 -13.32
C LEU A 129 0.42 -3.49 -14.60
N MET A 130 1.68 -3.23 -14.95
CA MET A 130 2.32 -3.75 -16.15
C MET A 130 3.74 -4.20 -15.83
N ALA A 131 4.17 -5.32 -16.37
CA ALA A 131 5.54 -5.83 -16.27
C ALA A 131 6.24 -5.72 -17.62
N GLU A 132 7.46 -5.17 -17.62
CA GLU A 132 8.33 -5.14 -18.79
C GLU A 132 9.59 -5.94 -18.54
N ALA A 133 10.13 -6.54 -19.61
CA ALA A 133 11.40 -7.24 -19.53
C ALA A 133 12.55 -6.24 -19.30
N ASN A 134 13.52 -6.62 -18.47
CA ASN A 134 14.71 -5.81 -18.16
C ASN A 134 14.40 -4.41 -17.62
N GLN A 135 13.25 -4.24 -16.93
CA GLN A 135 12.88 -2.96 -16.35
C GLN A 135 13.91 -2.50 -15.33
N ALA A 136 14.26 -1.22 -15.41
CA ALA A 136 15.10 -0.56 -14.40
C ALA A 136 14.38 -0.51 -13.04
N THR A 137 15.15 -0.29 -11.97
CA THR A 137 14.59 -0.09 -10.63
C THR A 137 13.58 1.08 -10.65
N VAL A 138 12.37 0.80 -10.24
CA VAL A 138 11.31 1.81 -10.09
C VAL A 138 11.47 2.50 -8.74
N TYR A 139 11.42 3.83 -8.74
CA TYR A 139 11.45 4.65 -7.54
C TYR A 139 10.10 5.34 -7.36
N VAL A 140 9.53 5.25 -6.17
CA VAL A 140 8.29 5.96 -5.81
C VAL A 140 8.63 7.16 -4.94
N ARG A 141 8.39 8.37 -5.46
CA ARG A 141 8.58 9.62 -4.70
C ARG A 141 7.44 9.80 -3.71
N LEU A 142 7.79 9.92 -2.44
CA LEU A 142 6.83 10.13 -1.37
C LEU A 142 6.44 11.61 -1.24
N ARG A 143 5.42 11.88 -0.46
CA ARG A 143 4.91 13.26 -0.24
C ARG A 143 4.53 13.46 1.22
N GLY A 144 4.50 14.73 1.64
CA GLY A 144 3.98 15.11 2.94
C GLY A 144 4.86 14.73 4.14
N LEU A 145 6.14 14.41 3.91
CA LEU A 145 7.10 14.12 4.97
C LEU A 145 7.87 15.38 5.40
N LYS A 146 8.47 15.36 6.59
CA LYS A 146 9.41 16.40 7.03
C LYS A 146 10.74 16.21 6.30
N PRO A 147 11.25 17.19 5.53
CA PRO A 147 12.47 17.01 4.74
C PRO A 147 13.71 16.71 5.59
N ASP A 148 13.80 17.32 6.78
CA ASP A 148 14.97 17.23 7.66
C ASP A 148 14.89 16.05 8.65
N ALA A 149 13.76 15.33 8.70
CA ALA A 149 13.60 14.15 9.55
C ALA A 149 14.20 12.90 8.90
N VAL A 150 14.56 11.93 9.74
CA VAL A 150 14.99 10.59 9.32
C VAL A 150 13.85 9.61 9.57
N TYR A 151 13.52 8.82 8.56
CA TYR A 151 12.48 7.81 8.61
C TYR A 151 13.08 6.40 8.54
N LEU A 152 12.63 5.54 9.43
CA LEU A 152 12.90 4.10 9.39
C LEU A 152 11.84 3.42 8.55
N GLU A 153 12.22 2.73 7.48
CA GLU A 153 11.35 1.80 6.78
C GLU A 153 11.30 0.50 7.59
N GLU A 154 10.10 0.16 8.10
CA GLU A 154 9.92 -0.86 9.14
C GLU A 154 10.28 -2.29 8.67
N GLN A 155 10.11 -2.60 7.40
CA GLN A 155 10.30 -3.97 6.88
C GLN A 155 11.76 -4.29 6.61
N SER A 156 12.49 -3.36 5.98
CA SER A 156 13.92 -3.56 5.67
C SER A 156 14.86 -3.05 6.76
N GLY A 157 14.36 -2.21 7.68
CA GLY A 157 15.18 -1.53 8.67
C GLY A 157 16.07 -0.42 8.10
N ARG A 158 15.86 -0.04 6.84
CA ARG A 158 16.63 1.04 6.18
C ARG A 158 16.15 2.40 6.64
N GLN A 159 17.10 3.33 6.72
CA GLN A 159 16.83 4.71 7.10
C GLN A 159 17.00 5.64 5.90
N TYR A 160 16.10 6.60 5.79
CA TYR A 160 16.10 7.59 4.72
C TYR A 160 15.79 8.96 5.29
N SER A 161 16.42 10.04 4.78
CA SER A 161 15.91 11.38 5.06
C SER A 161 14.59 11.61 4.33
N GLY A 162 13.69 12.42 4.93
CA GLY A 162 12.44 12.78 4.28
C GLY A 162 12.67 13.47 2.94
N ALA A 163 13.71 14.30 2.83
CA ALA A 163 14.13 14.91 1.56
C ALA A 163 14.48 13.85 0.51
N ALA A 164 15.26 12.81 0.87
CA ALA A 164 15.60 11.72 -0.06
C ALA A 164 14.34 10.97 -0.52
N LEU A 165 13.43 10.63 0.38
CA LEU A 165 12.18 9.97 0.06
C LEU A 165 11.28 10.80 -0.87
N MET A 166 11.24 12.14 -0.68
CA MET A 166 10.40 13.03 -1.49
C MET A 166 11.01 13.37 -2.84
N HIS A 167 12.33 13.46 -2.96
CA HIS A 167 13.00 13.91 -4.21
C HIS A 167 13.55 12.75 -5.03
N ALA A 168 14.22 11.78 -4.41
CA ALA A 168 14.73 10.59 -5.09
C ALA A 168 13.70 9.45 -5.12
N GLY A 169 12.96 9.28 -4.03
CA GLY A 169 11.98 8.22 -3.86
C GLY A 169 12.53 6.99 -3.15
N ILE A 170 11.62 6.08 -2.79
CA ILE A 170 11.96 4.77 -2.25
C ILE A 170 12.10 3.76 -3.41
N PRO A 171 13.21 3.01 -3.48
CA PRO A 171 13.38 1.98 -4.50
C PRO A 171 12.43 0.81 -4.21
N LEU A 172 11.68 0.40 -5.22
CA LEU A 172 10.87 -0.81 -5.13
C LEU A 172 11.74 -2.06 -5.31
N PRO A 173 11.41 -3.17 -4.63
CA PRO A 173 11.99 -4.46 -4.94
C PRO A 173 11.81 -4.81 -6.42
N PRO A 174 12.68 -5.63 -7.00
CA PRO A 174 12.50 -6.10 -8.37
C PRO A 174 11.15 -6.81 -8.50
N PHE A 175 10.34 -6.38 -9.45
CA PHE A 175 9.12 -7.07 -9.79
C PHE A 175 9.42 -8.30 -10.65
N THR A 176 8.82 -9.42 -10.36
CA THR A 176 8.99 -10.66 -11.13
C THR A 176 7.81 -10.94 -12.05
N ARG A 177 6.66 -10.34 -11.78
CA ARG A 177 5.44 -10.54 -12.56
C ARG A 177 4.48 -9.35 -12.41
N GLU A 178 3.45 -9.33 -13.26
CA GLU A 178 2.35 -8.38 -13.13
C GLU A 178 1.54 -8.61 -11.85
N TYR A 179 0.90 -7.54 -11.40
CA TYR A 179 -0.03 -7.53 -10.27
C TYR A 179 0.62 -7.88 -8.92
N GLU A 180 1.93 -7.74 -8.80
CA GLU A 180 2.59 -7.76 -7.50
C GLU A 180 2.31 -6.45 -6.75
N ALA A 181 2.15 -6.56 -5.43
CA ALA A 181 1.93 -5.41 -4.57
C ALA A 181 3.00 -5.33 -3.48
N TYR A 182 3.31 -4.10 -3.08
CA TYR A 182 4.18 -3.80 -1.95
C TYR A 182 3.52 -2.78 -1.03
N GLN A 183 3.78 -2.93 0.25
CA GLN A 183 3.34 -1.97 1.25
C GLN A 183 4.51 -1.68 2.18
N PHE A 184 4.81 -0.41 2.38
CA PHE A 184 5.91 0.05 3.21
C PHE A 184 5.37 0.94 4.31
N ALA A 185 5.74 0.67 5.55
CA ALA A 185 5.49 1.57 6.64
C ALA A 185 6.78 2.29 7.02
N SER A 186 6.70 3.59 7.24
CA SER A 186 7.83 4.41 7.66
C SER A 186 7.48 5.20 8.91
N THR A 187 8.42 5.23 9.85
CA THR A 187 8.28 5.94 11.13
C THR A 187 9.45 6.90 11.33
N GLU A 188 9.16 8.15 11.71
CA GLU A 188 10.19 9.14 12.07
C GLU A 188 10.99 8.68 13.28
N LEU A 189 12.30 8.76 13.19
CA LEU A 189 13.21 8.50 14.31
C LEU A 189 13.37 9.78 15.14
N LYS A 190 12.95 9.74 16.39
CA LYS A 190 13.06 10.89 17.32
C LYS A 190 14.50 11.22 17.70
N GLU A 191 15.40 10.24 17.63
CA GLU A 191 16.84 10.39 17.83
C GLU A 191 17.60 9.66 16.72
N PRO A 192 18.13 10.37 15.71
CA PRO A 192 18.97 9.77 14.70
C PRO A 192 20.31 9.35 15.32
N GLY A 193 20.44 8.13 15.74
CA GLY A 193 21.68 7.62 16.35
C GLY A 193 21.54 6.33 17.12
N THR A 194 20.35 6.00 17.59
CA THR A 194 20.13 4.83 18.45
C THR A 194 19.97 3.49 17.73
N LEU A 195 19.94 3.45 16.40
CA LEU A 195 19.68 2.22 15.63
C LEU A 195 20.88 1.62 14.89
N TYR A 196 22.03 2.28 14.88
CA TYR A 196 23.27 1.69 14.30
C TYR A 196 23.78 0.46 15.09
N GLU A 197 23.31 0.23 16.30
CA GLU A 197 23.76 -0.91 17.13
C GLU A 197 23.07 -2.25 16.83
N LYS A 198 22.07 -2.30 15.93
CA LYS A 198 21.32 -3.53 15.64
C LYS A 198 21.38 -4.02 14.19
N VAL A 199 22.25 -3.48 13.38
CA VAL A 199 22.52 -4.07 12.04
C VAL A 199 23.41 -5.29 12.24
N PRO A 200 22.99 -6.50 11.86
CA PRO A 200 23.87 -7.67 11.87
C PRO A 200 25.10 -7.35 11.01
N LYS A 201 26.30 -7.43 11.59
CA LYS A 201 27.53 -7.36 10.82
C LYS A 201 27.50 -8.53 9.83
N TRP A 202 27.45 -8.23 8.55
CA TRP A 202 27.71 -9.22 7.51
C TRP A 202 29.12 -9.76 7.79
N ARG A 203 29.22 -11.06 8.05
CA ARG A 203 30.51 -11.73 8.11
C ARG A 203 30.99 -11.88 6.67
N ASP A 204 32.20 -11.43 6.43
CA ASP A 204 32.98 -11.63 5.19
C ASP A 204 33.09 -13.12 4.84
#